data_7a82919b438790da0577eb0019b1b99b
#
_entry.id   7a82919b438790da0577eb0019b1b99b
#
_cell.length_a   1.000
_cell.length_b   1.000
_cell.length_c   1.000
_cell.angle_alpha   90.00
_cell.angle_beta   90.00
_cell.angle_gamma   90.00
#
_symmetry.space_group_name_H-M   'P 1'
#
loop_
_entity.id
_entity.type
_entity.pdbx_description
1 polymer ?
#
loop_
_entity_poly.entity_id
_entity_poly.type
_entity_poly.pdbx_seq_one_letter_code
_entity_poly.pdbx_strand_id
1 'polypeptide(L)'
;MVVCASAQKSRQLPPVRVKGSFVIAAICRDGIIVASDSRGMLKDRLGRRIGYYDTNQKIYPMRDNLIADTGYASLNDPNISFLSALMSRFAESDSSRVEVDRLPDSYFKYSSGILSNAGADSAKVQTLFFAGFKAKKPEICVYQGQSTHAVRCTFQGYLSSPGQHIEELRSLKSMSFAQAAAVMRKTIEDYAAAVRPGLVGGPVVIRTLTPSGSEWFGSHPDWPQWASFSDLEKDYDSGRVPFELMPGVAKADLDSLIVEGAAWARFGQAQDQGNVSSAGLGMDSLHTVR
;
A
#
# COMPACT_ATOMS: atom_id res chain seq x y z
N MET A 1 4.16 32.68 35.02
CA MET A 1 4.31 32.28 33.59
C MET A 1 4.59 30.80 33.60
N VAL A 2 3.53 29.96 33.44
CA VAL A 2 3.64 28.49 33.47
C VAL A 2 3.83 28.06 32.00
N VAL A 3 5.03 27.61 31.66
CA VAL A 3 5.31 26.99 30.37
C VAL A 3 4.76 25.57 30.42
N CYS A 4 3.57 25.37 29.85
CA CYS A 4 3.07 24.03 29.56
C CYS A 4 3.95 23.44 28.45
N ALA A 5 4.96 22.68 28.82
CA ALA A 5 5.65 21.79 27.92
C ALA A 5 4.68 20.68 27.50
N SER A 6 4.06 20.83 26.33
CA SER A 6 3.34 19.74 25.68
C SER A 6 4.37 18.66 25.37
N ALA A 7 4.42 17.64 26.22
CA ALA A 7 5.19 16.43 25.96
C ALA A 7 4.61 15.80 24.68
N GLN A 8 5.25 16.08 23.56
CA GLN A 8 5.04 15.36 22.31
C GLN A 8 5.46 13.91 22.57
N LYS A 9 4.47 13.07 22.95
CA LYS A 9 4.69 11.63 23.13
C LYS A 9 5.21 11.09 21.79
N SER A 10 6.49 10.77 21.72
CA SER A 10 7.04 10.08 20.56
C SER A 10 6.27 8.78 20.38
N ARG A 11 5.40 8.70 19.37
CA ARG A 11 4.75 7.44 19.01
C ARG A 11 5.84 6.44 18.67
N GLN A 12 5.89 5.34 19.40
CA GLN A 12 6.82 4.27 19.11
C GLN A 12 6.53 3.72 17.71
N LEU A 13 7.57 3.55 16.90
CA LEU A 13 7.46 2.91 15.60
C LEU A 13 6.85 1.51 15.74
N PRO A 14 6.05 1.05 14.76
CA PRO A 14 5.48 -0.28 14.80
C PRO A 14 6.59 -1.33 14.91
N PRO A 15 6.39 -2.39 15.69
CA PRO A 15 7.36 -3.48 15.82
C PRO A 15 7.50 -4.27 14.53
N VAL A 16 6.46 -4.23 13.69
CA VAL A 16 6.37 -4.98 12.42
C VAL A 16 6.36 -4.02 11.26
N ARG A 17 7.11 -4.36 10.20
CA ARG A 17 7.07 -3.67 8.91
C ARG A 17 6.82 -4.68 7.81
N VAL A 18 5.90 -4.36 6.91
CA VAL A 18 5.67 -5.15 5.70
C VAL A 18 6.28 -4.42 4.51
N LYS A 19 7.13 -5.10 3.76
CA LYS A 19 7.79 -4.56 2.57
C LYS A 19 7.83 -5.62 1.47
N GLY A 20 7.92 -5.18 0.25
CA GLY A 20 8.20 -5.97 -0.94
C GLY A 20 7.30 -5.50 -2.05
N SER A 21 7.82 -5.45 -3.29
CA SER A 21 6.96 -5.35 -4.45
C SER A 21 7.72 -5.24 -5.73
N PHE A 22 7.18 -5.87 -6.73
CA PHE A 22 7.45 -5.60 -8.13
C PHE A 22 6.14 -5.23 -8.81
N VAL A 23 6.05 -4.04 -9.37
CA VAL A 23 4.88 -3.56 -10.10
C VAL A 23 5.29 -3.09 -11.48
N ILE A 24 4.52 -3.47 -12.49
CA ILE A 24 4.62 -2.96 -13.84
C ILE A 24 3.27 -2.32 -14.18
N ALA A 25 3.29 -1.07 -14.63
CA ALA A 25 2.13 -0.41 -15.20
C ALA A 25 2.47 -0.01 -16.64
N ALA A 26 1.62 -0.36 -17.61
CA ALA A 26 1.89 -0.12 -19.01
C ALA A 26 0.64 0.31 -19.79
N ILE A 27 0.86 1.15 -20.79
CA ILE A 27 -0.13 1.44 -21.83
C ILE A 27 0.10 0.46 -22.97
N CYS A 28 -0.94 -0.28 -23.33
CA CYS A 28 -0.94 -1.22 -24.43
C CYS A 28 -2.01 -0.85 -25.47
N ARG A 29 -2.15 -1.66 -26.53
CA ARG A 29 -3.11 -1.39 -27.62
C ARG A 29 -4.55 -1.25 -27.11
N ASP A 30 -4.95 -2.10 -26.15
CA ASP A 30 -6.34 -2.22 -25.71
C ASP A 30 -6.66 -1.30 -24.52
N GLY A 31 -5.67 -0.60 -23.94
CA GLY A 31 -5.84 0.28 -22.80
C GLY A 31 -4.65 0.29 -21.84
N ILE A 32 -4.89 0.30 -20.55
CA ILE A 32 -3.85 0.24 -19.51
C ILE A 32 -3.88 -1.13 -18.85
N ILE A 33 -2.71 -1.67 -18.56
CA ILE A 33 -2.53 -2.94 -17.85
C ILE A 33 -1.55 -2.73 -16.69
N VAL A 34 -1.89 -3.30 -15.51
CA VAL A 34 -1.06 -3.24 -14.31
C VAL A 34 -0.87 -4.65 -13.79
N ALA A 35 0.36 -5.02 -13.52
CA ALA A 35 0.73 -6.32 -12.96
C ALA A 35 1.58 -6.15 -11.71
N SER A 36 1.40 -7.01 -10.72
CA SER A 36 2.25 -7.05 -9.52
C SER A 36 2.45 -8.48 -9.02
N ASP A 37 3.55 -8.69 -8.30
CA ASP A 37 3.70 -9.81 -7.39
C ASP A 37 2.81 -9.60 -6.15
N SER A 38 2.63 -10.65 -5.35
CA SER A 38 1.75 -10.60 -4.16
C SER A 38 2.48 -10.89 -2.84
N ARG A 39 3.80 -10.88 -2.83
CA ARG A 39 4.57 -11.16 -1.61
C ARG A 39 4.63 -9.96 -0.68
N GLY A 40 4.22 -10.15 0.58
CA GLY A 40 4.43 -9.24 1.70
C GLY A 40 5.52 -9.78 2.62
N MET A 41 6.67 -9.10 2.72
CA MET A 41 7.79 -9.49 3.57
C MET A 41 7.66 -8.85 4.95
N LEU A 42 7.57 -9.66 6.00
CA LEU A 42 7.56 -9.23 7.39
C LEU A 42 8.98 -8.96 7.89
N LYS A 43 9.15 -7.80 8.49
CA LYS A 43 10.42 -7.36 9.09
C LYS A 43 10.18 -6.88 10.51
N ASP A 44 11.16 -7.14 11.37
CA ASP A 44 11.22 -6.56 12.71
C ASP A 44 11.69 -5.09 12.71
N ARG A 45 11.75 -4.49 13.89
CA ARG A 45 12.23 -3.10 14.11
C ARG A 45 13.64 -2.86 13.61
N LEU A 46 14.48 -3.89 13.64
CA LEU A 46 15.87 -3.82 13.17
C LEU A 46 15.99 -4.02 11.66
N GLY A 47 14.86 -4.30 10.97
CA GLY A 47 14.82 -4.57 9.54
C GLY A 47 15.21 -6.01 9.17
N ARG A 48 15.38 -6.90 10.15
CA ARG A 48 15.63 -8.34 9.93
C ARG A 48 14.38 -8.94 9.28
N ARG A 49 14.58 -9.75 8.25
CA ARG A 49 13.48 -10.47 7.56
C ARG A 49 13.12 -11.69 8.37
N ILE A 50 11.85 -11.78 8.78
CA ILE A 50 11.36 -12.85 9.65
C ILE A 50 10.57 -13.88 8.85
N GLY A 51 9.65 -13.45 8.01
CA GLY A 51 8.81 -14.31 7.20
C GLY A 51 8.12 -13.55 6.09
N TYR A 52 7.25 -14.23 5.36
CA TYR A 52 6.47 -13.62 4.29
C TYR A 52 5.11 -14.33 4.12
N TYR A 53 4.22 -13.66 3.40
CA TYR A 53 2.93 -14.18 2.96
C TYR A 53 2.67 -13.73 1.53
N ASP A 54 1.93 -14.53 0.77
CA ASP A 54 1.76 -14.35 -0.69
C ASP A 54 0.34 -13.88 -1.07
N THR A 55 -0.31 -13.12 -0.17
CA THR A 55 -1.67 -12.58 -0.34
C THR A 55 -1.72 -11.06 -0.19
N ASN A 56 -0.60 -10.37 -0.41
CA ASN A 56 -0.53 -8.91 -0.29
C ASN A 56 -1.07 -8.24 -1.55
N GLN A 57 -2.25 -7.61 -1.44
CA GLN A 57 -2.81 -6.85 -2.54
C GLN A 57 -2.02 -5.55 -2.74
N LYS A 58 -1.66 -5.26 -4.00
CA LYS A 58 -0.87 -4.10 -4.41
C LYS A 58 -1.51 -3.30 -5.55
N ILE A 59 -2.63 -3.74 -6.07
CA ILE A 59 -3.39 -3.07 -7.13
C ILE A 59 -4.79 -2.78 -6.60
N TYR A 60 -5.15 -1.50 -6.55
CA TYR A 60 -6.39 -1.00 -5.96
C TYR A 60 -7.24 -0.31 -7.04
N PRO A 61 -8.46 -0.78 -7.28
CA PRO A 61 -9.40 -0.10 -8.17
C PRO A 61 -9.90 1.20 -7.52
N MET A 62 -9.92 2.28 -8.30
CA MET A 62 -10.40 3.60 -7.90
C MET A 62 -11.40 4.10 -8.95
N ARG A 63 -12.60 3.54 -9.00
CA ARG A 63 -13.60 3.86 -10.02
C ARG A 63 -13.02 3.68 -11.44
N ASP A 64 -12.74 4.79 -12.14
CA ASP A 64 -12.21 4.86 -13.50
C ASP A 64 -10.67 4.87 -13.54
N ASN A 65 -10.03 4.61 -12.41
CA ASN A 65 -8.58 4.64 -12.26
C ASN A 65 -8.08 3.39 -11.52
N LEU A 66 -6.77 3.16 -11.56
CA LEU A 66 -6.07 2.18 -10.75
C LEU A 66 -4.96 2.85 -9.96
N ILE A 67 -4.74 2.40 -8.74
CA ILE A 67 -3.51 2.69 -8.01
C ILE A 67 -2.78 1.38 -7.77
N ALA A 68 -1.46 1.39 -7.94
CA ALA A 68 -0.62 0.27 -7.53
C ALA A 68 0.53 0.77 -6.67
N ASP A 69 0.89 0.00 -5.64
CA ASP A 69 1.92 0.38 -4.69
C ASP A 69 3.16 -0.49 -4.77
N THR A 70 4.30 0.12 -4.48
CA THR A 70 5.54 -0.56 -4.21
C THR A 70 6.24 0.06 -3.02
N GLY A 71 6.89 -0.77 -2.21
CA GLY A 71 7.60 -0.29 -1.04
C GLY A 71 7.09 -0.88 0.27
N TYR A 72 6.71 -0.03 1.21
CA TYR A 72 6.15 -0.47 2.48
C TYR A 72 4.62 -0.58 2.37
N ALA A 73 4.10 -1.78 2.63
CA ALA A 73 2.67 -2.02 2.74
C ALA A 73 2.12 -1.71 4.15
N SER A 74 3.00 -1.53 5.15
CA SER A 74 2.62 -1.14 6.52
C SER A 74 2.83 0.35 6.77
N LEU A 75 1.90 0.93 7.54
CA LEU A 75 1.88 2.32 7.96
C LEU A 75 2.19 2.42 9.46
N ASN A 76 2.67 3.59 9.90
CA ASN A 76 2.94 3.86 11.31
C ASN A 76 1.69 4.39 12.04
N ASP A 77 0.52 3.88 11.70
CA ASP A 77 -0.73 4.25 12.32
C ASP A 77 -1.42 3.01 12.92
N PRO A 78 -1.76 3.01 14.22
CA PRO A 78 -2.36 1.84 14.86
C PRO A 78 -3.79 1.54 14.36
N ASN A 79 -4.52 2.54 13.87
CA ASN A 79 -5.87 2.39 13.35
C ASN A 79 -5.89 1.99 11.87
N ILE A 80 -4.84 2.38 11.13
CA ILE A 80 -4.65 2.08 9.72
C ILE A 80 -3.23 1.57 9.53
N SER A 81 -2.98 0.34 9.95
CA SER A 81 -1.63 -0.23 9.91
C SER A 81 -1.22 -0.70 8.52
N PHE A 82 -2.17 -0.83 7.58
CA PHE A 82 -1.90 -1.30 6.23
C PHE A 82 -2.30 -0.29 5.16
N LEU A 83 -1.48 -0.19 4.12
CA LEU A 83 -1.71 0.68 2.98
C LEU A 83 -3.01 0.30 2.24
N SER A 84 -3.35 -0.99 2.18
CA SER A 84 -4.61 -1.47 1.58
C SER A 84 -5.83 -0.81 2.21
N ALA A 85 -5.88 -0.68 3.53
CA ALA A 85 -6.97 -0.01 4.23
C ALA A 85 -7.03 1.50 3.91
N LEU A 86 -5.89 2.18 3.82
CA LEU A 86 -5.84 3.58 3.42
C LEU A 86 -6.33 3.75 1.98
N MET A 87 -5.93 2.85 1.07
CA MET A 87 -6.36 2.88 -0.33
C MET A 87 -7.86 2.64 -0.47
N SER A 88 -8.44 1.69 0.28
CA SER A 88 -9.89 1.46 0.28
C SER A 88 -10.65 2.70 0.75
N ARG A 89 -10.22 3.33 1.84
CA ARG A 89 -10.84 4.58 2.33
C ARG A 89 -10.69 5.73 1.34
N PHE A 90 -9.54 5.85 0.69
CA PHE A 90 -9.32 6.86 -0.34
C PHE A 90 -10.25 6.63 -1.54
N ALA A 91 -10.41 5.37 -1.99
CA ALA A 91 -11.28 5.01 -3.10
C ALA A 91 -12.75 5.40 -2.86
N GLU A 92 -13.22 5.31 -1.62
CA GLU A 92 -14.58 5.67 -1.21
C GLU A 92 -14.76 7.18 -1.04
N SER A 93 -13.68 7.94 -0.85
CA SER A 93 -13.73 9.37 -0.62
C SER A 93 -13.98 10.17 -1.92
N ASP A 94 -14.49 11.41 -1.77
CA ASP A 94 -14.63 12.33 -2.90
C ASP A 94 -13.27 12.76 -3.48
N SER A 95 -12.20 12.66 -2.68
CA SER A 95 -10.84 12.95 -3.10
C SER A 95 -10.33 12.04 -4.22
N SER A 96 -10.91 10.84 -4.38
CA SER A 96 -10.59 9.92 -5.48
C SER A 96 -11.27 10.27 -6.82
N ARG A 97 -12.21 11.24 -6.82
CA ARG A 97 -13.04 11.60 -7.99
C ARG A 97 -12.40 12.68 -8.84
N VAL A 98 -11.15 12.48 -9.21
CA VAL A 98 -10.40 13.43 -10.03
C VAL A 98 -9.74 12.71 -11.20
N GLU A 99 -9.35 13.46 -12.23
CA GLU A 99 -8.58 12.91 -13.35
C GLU A 99 -7.23 12.35 -12.88
N VAL A 100 -6.69 11.39 -13.61
CA VAL A 100 -5.49 10.62 -13.22
C VAL A 100 -4.28 11.49 -12.90
N ASP A 101 -4.08 12.60 -13.60
CA ASP A 101 -2.95 13.53 -13.38
C ASP A 101 -3.07 14.33 -12.07
N ARG A 102 -4.28 14.42 -11.50
CA ARG A 102 -4.54 15.05 -10.19
C ARG A 102 -4.61 14.06 -9.04
N LEU A 103 -4.73 12.77 -9.33
CA LEU A 103 -4.81 11.74 -8.29
C LEU A 103 -3.62 11.73 -7.33
N PRO A 104 -2.35 11.88 -7.79
CA PRO A 104 -1.21 11.92 -6.89
C PRO A 104 -1.32 13.03 -5.84
N ASP A 105 -1.68 14.24 -6.25
CA ASP A 105 -1.83 15.38 -5.34
C ASP A 105 -3.03 15.21 -4.40
N SER A 106 -4.13 14.67 -4.93
CA SER A 106 -5.33 14.39 -4.15
C SER A 106 -5.08 13.32 -3.10
N TYR A 107 -4.41 12.23 -3.48
CA TYR A 107 -3.99 11.17 -2.55
C TYR A 107 -3.05 11.71 -1.47
N PHE A 108 -2.08 12.54 -1.85
CA PHE A 108 -1.14 13.13 -0.90
C PHE A 108 -1.87 13.98 0.15
N LYS A 109 -2.77 14.85 -0.27
CA LYS A 109 -3.57 15.69 0.66
C LYS A 109 -4.42 14.82 1.59
N TYR A 110 -5.09 13.80 1.03
CA TYR A 110 -5.91 12.88 1.79
C TYR A 110 -5.09 12.07 2.81
N SER A 111 -4.00 11.44 2.36
CA SER A 111 -3.14 10.63 3.22
C SER A 111 -2.43 11.44 4.28
N SER A 112 -2.00 12.67 3.96
CA SER A 112 -1.38 13.59 4.94
C SER A 112 -2.36 14.01 6.03
N GLY A 113 -3.65 14.19 5.70
CA GLY A 113 -4.69 14.49 6.68
C GLY A 113 -4.94 13.34 7.65
N ILE A 114 -4.91 12.09 7.15
CA ILE A 114 -5.13 10.90 7.96
C ILE A 114 -3.85 10.51 8.73
N LEU A 115 -2.70 10.54 8.05
CA LEU A 115 -1.41 10.09 8.60
C LEU A 115 -0.65 11.19 9.34
N SER A 116 -1.19 12.40 9.47
CA SER A 116 -0.54 13.52 10.14
C SER A 116 -0.14 13.20 11.59
N ASN A 117 -0.88 12.31 12.23
CA ASN A 117 -0.59 11.82 13.57
C ASN A 117 0.45 10.67 13.59
N ALA A 118 0.73 10.05 12.45
CA ALA A 118 1.58 8.86 12.33
C ALA A 118 3.06 9.16 12.00
N GLY A 119 3.40 10.43 11.91
CA GLY A 119 4.73 10.87 11.47
C GLY A 119 4.92 10.76 9.94
N ALA A 120 5.43 11.84 9.36
CA ALA A 120 5.61 12.00 7.90
C ALA A 120 6.52 10.95 7.23
N ASP A 121 7.14 10.04 8.00
CA ASP A 121 8.08 9.06 7.49
C ASP A 121 7.41 7.89 6.74
N SER A 122 6.14 7.59 7.03
CA SER A 122 5.42 6.50 6.34
C SER A 122 5.09 6.85 4.88
N ALA A 123 4.78 8.11 4.59
CA ALA A 123 4.49 8.56 3.24
C ALA A 123 5.75 8.70 2.37
N LYS A 124 6.93 8.83 2.99
CA LYS A 124 8.20 9.11 2.30
C LYS A 124 8.80 7.92 1.56
N VAL A 125 8.34 6.70 1.78
CA VAL A 125 9.00 5.48 1.28
C VAL A 125 8.14 4.70 0.29
N GLN A 126 7.01 5.26 -0.14
CA GLN A 126 6.10 4.63 -1.10
C GLN A 126 6.36 5.15 -2.50
N THR A 127 6.35 4.26 -3.46
CA THR A 127 6.19 4.60 -4.87
C THR A 127 4.82 4.11 -5.30
N LEU A 128 4.00 5.02 -5.78
CA LEU A 128 2.65 4.73 -6.24
C LEU A 128 2.54 4.99 -7.73
N PHE A 129 1.85 4.10 -8.41
CA PHE A 129 1.46 4.23 -9.80
C PHE A 129 -0.02 4.56 -9.86
N PHE A 130 -0.35 5.68 -10.48
CA PHE A 130 -1.72 6.08 -10.76
C PHE A 130 -1.96 5.90 -12.25
N ALA A 131 -2.90 5.05 -12.62
CA ALA A 131 -3.21 4.73 -13.99
C ALA A 131 -4.67 5.07 -14.28
N GLY A 132 -4.93 5.76 -15.39
CA GLY A 132 -6.26 6.22 -15.73
C GLY A 132 -6.34 6.85 -17.11
N PHE A 133 -7.44 7.56 -17.36
CA PHE A 133 -7.65 8.29 -18.60
C PHE A 133 -7.80 9.77 -18.33
N LYS A 134 -7.07 10.58 -19.11
CA LYS A 134 -7.24 12.04 -19.18
C LYS A 134 -7.77 12.40 -20.55
N ALA A 135 -8.94 13.03 -20.61
CA ALA A 135 -9.62 13.33 -21.85
C ALA A 135 -9.65 12.11 -22.82
N LYS A 136 -9.98 10.92 -22.31
CA LYS A 136 -10.01 9.62 -23.01
C LYS A 136 -8.64 9.09 -23.49
N LYS A 137 -7.54 9.74 -23.16
CA LYS A 137 -6.19 9.25 -23.44
C LYS A 137 -5.64 8.52 -22.23
N PRO A 138 -5.05 7.33 -22.40
CA PRO A 138 -4.45 6.60 -21.29
C PRO A 138 -3.23 7.34 -20.75
N GLU A 139 -3.11 7.41 -19.45
CA GLU A 139 -2.01 8.06 -18.75
C GLU A 139 -1.62 7.27 -17.49
N ILE A 140 -0.33 7.24 -17.20
CA ILE A 140 0.22 6.64 -15.98
C ILE A 140 1.08 7.69 -15.29
N CYS A 141 0.79 7.97 -14.03
CA CYS A 141 1.56 8.88 -13.19
C CYS A 141 2.28 8.10 -12.10
N VAL A 142 3.53 8.44 -11.83
CA VAL A 142 4.31 7.88 -10.72
C VAL A 142 4.48 8.94 -9.65
N TYR A 143 4.09 8.58 -8.44
CA TYR A 143 4.37 9.34 -7.23
C TYR A 143 5.52 8.68 -6.49
N GLN A 144 6.55 9.44 -6.16
CA GLN A 144 7.63 9.00 -5.30
C GLN A 144 7.59 9.84 -4.03
N GLY A 145 7.23 9.22 -2.92
CA GLY A 145 7.10 9.84 -1.61
C GLY A 145 8.43 10.25 -1.01
N GLN A 146 9.14 11.18 -1.66
CA GLN A 146 10.23 11.94 -1.06
C GLN A 146 9.75 13.36 -0.79
N SER A 147 10.49 14.12 -0.01
CA SER A 147 10.15 15.46 0.51
C SER A 147 9.73 16.52 -0.53
N THR A 148 9.82 16.21 -1.80
CA THR A 148 9.32 16.99 -2.93
C THR A 148 8.47 16.04 -3.78
N HIS A 149 7.22 16.40 -4.04
CA HIS A 149 6.26 15.63 -4.83
C HIS A 149 6.77 15.44 -6.27
N ALA A 150 7.58 14.42 -6.51
CA ALA A 150 7.96 14.08 -7.87
C ALA A 150 6.83 13.28 -8.50
N VAL A 151 5.91 13.95 -9.18
CA VAL A 151 4.92 13.32 -10.04
C VAL A 151 5.47 13.33 -11.46
N ARG A 152 5.59 12.14 -12.03
CA ARG A 152 5.93 11.97 -13.43
C ARG A 152 4.79 11.24 -14.12
N CYS A 153 4.15 11.90 -15.08
CA CYS A 153 3.11 11.30 -15.89
C CYS A 153 3.64 10.99 -17.31
N THR A 154 3.12 9.92 -17.89
CA THR A 154 3.45 9.52 -19.26
C THR A 154 2.21 9.02 -19.99
N PHE A 155 2.08 9.41 -21.24
CA PHE A 155 1.09 8.88 -22.18
C PHE A 155 1.64 7.75 -23.05
N GLN A 156 2.90 7.36 -22.85
CA GLN A 156 3.56 6.35 -23.67
C GLN A 156 4.53 5.53 -22.82
N GLY A 157 4.52 4.23 -23.07
CA GLY A 157 5.50 3.32 -22.49
C GLY A 157 5.01 2.59 -21.26
N TYR A 158 5.97 2.12 -20.49
CA TYR A 158 5.74 1.40 -19.26
C TYR A 158 6.54 2.03 -18.12
N LEU A 159 6.10 1.75 -16.90
CA LEU A 159 6.79 2.09 -15.67
C LEU A 159 6.94 0.81 -14.86
N SER A 160 8.11 0.57 -14.30
CA SER A 160 8.37 -0.57 -13.43
C SER A 160 9.08 -0.13 -12.15
N SER A 161 8.83 -0.81 -11.07
CA SER A 161 9.62 -0.69 -9.86
C SER A 161 10.33 -2.02 -9.62
N PRO A 162 11.64 -1.98 -9.43
CA PRO A 162 12.47 -0.89 -8.88
C PRO A 162 13.17 0.01 -9.92
N GLY A 163 12.53 0.38 -10.99
CA GLY A 163 13.05 1.39 -11.92
C GLY A 163 14.04 0.87 -12.96
N GLN A 164 14.10 -0.44 -13.16
CA GLN A 164 14.95 -1.04 -14.18
C GLN A 164 14.33 -0.89 -15.57
N HIS A 165 15.16 -0.56 -16.54
CA HIS A 165 14.82 -0.67 -17.96
C HIS A 165 14.82 -2.16 -18.34
N ILE A 166 13.64 -2.71 -18.56
CA ILE A 166 13.46 -4.09 -19.02
C ILE A 166 13.11 -4.00 -20.49
N GLU A 167 14.01 -4.49 -21.35
CA GLU A 167 13.89 -4.36 -22.79
C GLU A 167 12.60 -4.97 -23.34
N GLU A 168 12.19 -6.10 -22.76
CA GLU A 168 10.99 -6.85 -23.16
C GLU A 168 9.70 -6.02 -23.00
N LEU A 169 9.71 -5.03 -22.10
CA LEU A 169 8.55 -4.19 -21.85
C LEU A 169 8.36 -3.06 -22.88
N ARG A 170 9.35 -2.80 -23.73
CA ARG A 170 9.26 -1.73 -24.75
C ARG A 170 8.17 -1.97 -25.80
N SER A 171 7.89 -3.23 -26.10
CA SER A 171 6.90 -3.64 -27.10
C SER A 171 5.45 -3.66 -26.59
N LEU A 172 5.21 -3.47 -25.28
CA LEU A 172 3.88 -3.57 -24.67
C LEU A 172 2.83 -2.68 -25.34
N LYS A 173 3.24 -1.49 -25.83
CA LYS A 173 2.33 -0.53 -26.46
C LYS A 173 1.57 -1.11 -27.68
N SER A 174 2.18 -2.02 -28.44
CA SER A 174 1.56 -2.65 -29.61
C SER A 174 0.80 -3.93 -29.29
N MET A 175 0.90 -4.44 -28.06
CA MET A 175 0.33 -5.71 -27.64
C MET A 175 -1.13 -5.58 -27.21
N SER A 176 -1.89 -6.66 -27.38
CA SER A 176 -3.19 -6.84 -26.71
C SER A 176 -3.00 -7.07 -25.21
N PHE A 177 -4.08 -6.96 -24.43
CA PHE A 177 -4.03 -7.30 -23.00
C PHE A 177 -3.49 -8.70 -22.75
N ALA A 178 -3.90 -9.71 -23.54
CA ALA A 178 -3.44 -11.09 -23.38
C ALA A 178 -1.91 -11.22 -23.62
N GLN A 179 -1.40 -10.58 -24.66
CA GLN A 179 0.03 -10.59 -24.97
C GLN A 179 0.83 -9.83 -23.92
N ALA A 180 0.37 -8.64 -23.52
CA ALA A 180 1.01 -7.83 -22.50
C ALA A 180 1.02 -8.55 -21.13
N ALA A 181 -0.09 -9.18 -20.74
CA ALA A 181 -0.19 -9.96 -19.53
C ALA A 181 0.82 -11.10 -19.46
N ALA A 182 1.00 -11.84 -20.56
CA ALA A 182 1.97 -12.93 -20.64
C ALA A 182 3.41 -12.41 -20.45
N VAL A 183 3.77 -11.32 -21.11
CA VAL A 183 5.11 -10.70 -20.97
C VAL A 183 5.33 -10.19 -19.56
N MET A 184 4.37 -9.45 -18.99
CA MET A 184 4.51 -8.87 -17.65
C MET A 184 4.60 -9.95 -16.57
N ARG A 185 3.78 -11.02 -16.67
CA ARG A 185 3.84 -12.16 -15.77
C ARG A 185 5.22 -12.81 -15.79
N LYS A 186 5.69 -13.17 -16.99
CA LYS A 186 7.03 -13.76 -17.15
C LYS A 186 8.13 -12.87 -16.59
N THR A 187 8.07 -11.56 -16.84
CA THR A 187 9.04 -10.60 -16.33
C THR A 187 9.09 -10.58 -14.81
N ILE A 188 7.93 -10.60 -14.13
CA ILE A 188 7.87 -10.61 -12.66
C ILE A 188 8.39 -11.95 -12.10
N GLU A 189 8.01 -13.07 -12.71
CA GLU A 189 8.45 -14.42 -12.32
C GLU A 189 9.97 -14.59 -12.50
N ASP A 190 10.52 -14.19 -13.64
CA ASP A 190 11.97 -14.24 -13.90
C ASP A 190 12.74 -13.34 -12.90
N TYR A 191 12.21 -12.15 -12.60
CA TYR A 191 12.82 -11.26 -11.62
C TYR A 191 12.78 -11.86 -10.19
N ALA A 192 11.67 -12.47 -9.81
CA ALA A 192 11.52 -13.14 -8.53
C ALA A 192 12.54 -14.29 -8.38
N ALA A 193 12.73 -15.07 -9.45
CA ALA A 193 13.66 -16.20 -9.45
C ALA A 193 15.14 -15.78 -9.44
N ALA A 194 15.50 -14.75 -10.24
CA ALA A 194 16.90 -14.43 -10.52
C ALA A 194 17.51 -13.39 -9.59
N VAL A 195 16.73 -12.33 -9.24
CA VAL A 195 17.35 -11.12 -8.67
C VAL A 195 17.17 -11.00 -7.17
N ARG A 196 16.03 -11.40 -6.63
CA ARG A 196 15.73 -11.26 -5.19
C ARG A 196 14.86 -12.37 -4.64
N PRO A 197 15.40 -13.59 -4.53
CA PRO A 197 14.69 -14.69 -3.90
C PRO A 197 14.13 -14.25 -2.53
N GLY A 198 12.84 -14.48 -2.31
CA GLY A 198 12.17 -14.16 -1.06
C GLY A 198 11.67 -12.71 -0.88
N LEU A 199 12.07 -11.72 -1.71
CA LEU A 199 11.54 -10.36 -1.63
C LEU A 199 10.37 -10.11 -2.57
N VAL A 200 10.37 -10.74 -3.73
CA VAL A 200 9.34 -10.71 -4.77
C VAL A 200 8.89 -12.14 -4.96
N GLY A 201 7.60 -12.38 -5.12
CA GLY A 201 7.07 -13.72 -5.28
C GLY A 201 5.57 -13.80 -5.05
N GLY A 202 5.08 -15.03 -4.88
CA GLY A 202 3.67 -15.33 -4.83
C GLY A 202 3.00 -15.21 -6.20
N PRO A 203 1.67 -15.40 -6.28
CA PRO A 203 0.92 -15.24 -7.52
C PRO A 203 1.09 -13.85 -8.13
N VAL A 204 1.31 -13.81 -9.45
CA VAL A 204 1.28 -12.57 -10.21
C VAL A 204 -0.17 -12.22 -10.53
N VAL A 205 -0.63 -11.08 -10.02
CA VAL A 205 -1.97 -10.54 -10.30
C VAL A 205 -1.90 -9.44 -11.34
N ILE A 206 -2.91 -9.40 -12.19
CA ILE A 206 -2.97 -8.46 -13.31
C ILE A 206 -4.36 -7.83 -13.35
N ARG A 207 -4.41 -6.52 -13.54
CA ARG A 207 -5.64 -5.78 -13.74
C ARG A 207 -5.55 -4.92 -14.99
N THR A 208 -6.63 -4.89 -15.76
CA THR A 208 -6.77 -4.07 -16.97
C THR A 208 -7.68 -2.90 -16.69
N LEU A 209 -7.49 -1.82 -17.44
CA LEU A 209 -8.30 -0.62 -17.38
C LEU A 209 -8.57 -0.10 -18.78
N THR A 210 -9.85 0.08 -19.09
CA THR A 210 -10.35 0.71 -20.31
C THR A 210 -11.20 1.93 -19.96
N PRO A 211 -11.65 2.75 -20.91
CA PRO A 211 -12.61 3.81 -20.62
C PRO A 211 -13.94 3.33 -20.05
N SER A 212 -14.27 2.04 -20.18
CA SER A 212 -15.49 1.43 -19.62
C SER A 212 -15.32 0.87 -18.21
N GLY A 213 -14.13 0.90 -17.64
CA GLY A 213 -13.82 0.43 -16.29
C GLY A 213 -12.64 -0.52 -16.22
N SER A 214 -12.41 -1.05 -15.01
CA SER A 214 -11.28 -1.94 -14.71
C SER A 214 -11.75 -3.33 -14.30
N GLU A 215 -11.01 -4.36 -14.71
CA GLU A 215 -11.30 -5.75 -14.38
C GLU A 215 -10.02 -6.55 -14.11
N TRP A 216 -10.14 -7.62 -13.33
CA TRP A 216 -9.04 -8.56 -13.14
C TRP A 216 -8.83 -9.40 -14.41
N PHE A 217 -7.59 -9.50 -14.84
CA PHE A 217 -7.22 -10.31 -15.98
C PHE A 217 -6.90 -11.74 -15.51
N GLY A 218 -7.88 -12.62 -15.61
CA GLY A 218 -7.83 -13.98 -15.09
C GLY A 218 -8.38 -14.08 -13.66
N SER A 219 -8.05 -15.17 -12.96
CA SER A 219 -8.48 -15.38 -11.58
C SER A 219 -7.77 -14.42 -10.63
N HIS A 220 -8.53 -13.80 -9.74
CA HIS A 220 -8.03 -13.06 -8.60
C HIS A 220 -8.53 -13.73 -7.31
N PRO A 221 -7.64 -14.19 -6.45
CA PRO A 221 -8.04 -14.73 -5.15
C PRO A 221 -8.71 -13.66 -4.28
N ASP A 222 -9.66 -14.07 -3.47
CA ASP A 222 -10.24 -13.22 -2.41
C ASP A 222 -9.24 -13.11 -1.26
N TRP A 223 -8.35 -12.13 -1.37
CA TRP A 223 -7.31 -11.90 -0.37
C TRP A 223 -7.80 -11.05 0.79
N PRO A 224 -7.34 -11.35 2.01
CA PRO A 224 -7.72 -10.56 3.17
C PRO A 224 -7.27 -9.11 3.05
N GLN A 225 -8.15 -8.20 3.45
CA GLN A 225 -7.87 -6.76 3.55
C GLN A 225 -7.75 -6.40 5.04
N TRP A 226 -6.52 -6.32 5.54
CA TRP A 226 -6.29 -5.96 6.93
C TRP A 226 -6.30 -4.44 7.11
N ALA A 227 -7.06 -3.96 8.09
CA ALA A 227 -6.97 -2.57 8.53
C ALA A 227 -5.82 -2.36 9.51
N SER A 228 -5.61 -3.32 10.42
CA SER A 228 -4.62 -3.26 11.49
C SER A 228 -3.84 -4.56 11.66
N PHE A 229 -2.75 -4.52 12.40
CA PHE A 229 -2.02 -5.72 12.79
C PHE A 229 -2.85 -6.68 13.66
N SER A 230 -3.90 -6.20 14.32
CA SER A 230 -4.82 -7.08 15.04
C SER A 230 -5.66 -7.95 14.09
N ASP A 231 -5.96 -7.47 12.89
CA ASP A 231 -6.66 -8.27 11.89
C ASP A 231 -5.73 -9.32 11.26
N LEU A 232 -4.47 -8.94 11.05
CA LEU A 232 -3.44 -9.88 10.60
C LEU A 232 -3.21 -11.01 11.64
N GLU A 233 -3.17 -10.68 12.94
CA GLU A 233 -3.05 -11.69 14.02
C GLU A 233 -4.19 -12.70 13.98
N LYS A 234 -5.45 -12.26 13.82
CA LYS A 234 -6.61 -13.16 13.72
C LYS A 234 -6.51 -14.13 12.54
N ASP A 235 -6.09 -13.63 11.38
CA ASP A 235 -5.92 -14.47 10.18
C ASP A 235 -4.70 -15.42 10.31
N TYR A 236 -3.66 -14.99 11.02
CA TYR A 236 -2.53 -15.85 11.38
C TYR A 236 -2.94 -16.99 12.31
N ASP A 237 -3.62 -16.68 13.41
CA ASP A 237 -4.05 -17.65 14.43
C ASP A 237 -5.06 -18.65 13.87
N SER A 238 -5.93 -18.21 12.97
CA SER A 238 -6.91 -19.08 12.31
C SER A 238 -6.32 -19.92 11.17
N GLY A 239 -5.07 -19.66 10.75
CA GLY A 239 -4.46 -20.31 9.60
C GLY A 239 -5.07 -19.92 8.25
N ARG A 240 -5.87 -18.85 8.19
CA ARG A 240 -6.52 -18.37 6.96
C ARG A 240 -5.50 -17.93 5.91
N VAL A 241 -4.38 -17.37 6.36
CA VAL A 241 -3.27 -16.95 5.50
C VAL A 241 -2.03 -17.76 5.86
N PRO A 242 -1.44 -18.49 4.93
CA PRO A 242 -0.19 -19.17 5.16
C PRO A 242 0.97 -18.16 5.24
N PHE A 243 1.72 -18.25 6.33
CA PHE A 243 2.96 -17.49 6.51
C PHE A 243 4.14 -18.45 6.42
N GLU A 244 5.15 -18.06 5.67
CA GLU A 244 6.38 -18.81 5.52
C GLU A 244 7.53 -18.12 6.23
N LEU A 245 8.41 -18.91 6.84
CA LEU A 245 9.60 -18.41 7.54
C LEU A 245 10.74 -18.16 6.56
N MET A 246 11.52 -17.14 6.83
CA MET A 246 12.81 -17.00 6.16
C MET A 246 13.77 -18.11 6.62
N PRO A 247 14.67 -18.58 5.75
CA PRO A 247 15.67 -19.58 6.12
C PRO A 247 16.44 -19.20 7.39
N GLY A 248 16.50 -20.10 8.36
CA GLY A 248 17.20 -19.90 9.61
C GLY A 248 16.46 -19.07 10.68
N VAL A 249 15.21 -18.69 10.42
CA VAL A 249 14.35 -18.00 11.40
C VAL A 249 13.48 -19.02 12.14
N ALA A 250 13.40 -18.90 13.45
CA ALA A 250 12.55 -19.77 14.26
C ALA A 250 11.08 -19.32 14.18
N LYS A 251 10.15 -20.30 14.30
CA LYS A 251 8.71 -19.98 14.35
C LYS A 251 8.37 -19.00 15.48
N ALA A 252 9.01 -19.16 16.62
CA ALA A 252 8.82 -18.28 17.78
C ALA A 252 9.16 -16.80 17.49
N ASP A 253 10.09 -16.51 16.57
CA ASP A 253 10.38 -15.13 16.13
C ASP A 253 9.20 -14.54 15.36
N LEU A 254 8.53 -15.34 14.51
CA LEU A 254 7.35 -14.91 13.77
C LEU A 254 6.15 -14.73 14.69
N ASP A 255 5.90 -15.70 15.59
CA ASP A 255 4.82 -15.64 16.58
C ASP A 255 4.94 -14.38 17.44
N SER A 256 6.14 -14.11 17.97
CA SER A 256 6.44 -12.91 18.77
C SER A 256 6.19 -11.62 17.96
N LEU A 257 6.65 -11.58 16.72
CA LEU A 257 6.51 -10.41 15.85
C LEU A 257 5.03 -10.07 15.57
N ILE A 258 4.19 -11.08 15.31
CA ILE A 258 2.75 -10.92 15.05
C ILE A 258 2.06 -10.37 16.31
N VAL A 259 2.30 -11.00 17.47
CA VAL A 259 1.72 -10.59 18.76
C VAL A 259 2.14 -9.17 19.13
N GLU A 260 3.41 -8.81 18.97
CA GLU A 260 3.91 -7.45 19.23
C GLU A 260 3.24 -6.41 18.32
N GLY A 261 3.05 -6.73 17.04
CA GLY A 261 2.37 -5.87 16.08
C GLY A 261 0.92 -5.60 16.47
N ALA A 262 0.19 -6.65 16.83
CA ALA A 262 -1.20 -6.56 17.26
C ALA A 262 -1.35 -5.82 18.61
N ALA A 263 -0.46 -6.07 19.57
CA ALA A 263 -0.45 -5.35 20.85
C ALA A 263 -0.20 -3.85 20.64
N TRP A 264 0.72 -3.48 19.75
CA TRP A 264 0.96 -2.08 19.39
C TRP A 264 -0.29 -1.42 18.79
N ALA A 265 -1.00 -2.11 17.87
CA ALA A 265 -2.21 -1.60 17.26
C ALA A 265 -3.32 -1.40 18.30
N ARG A 266 -3.59 -2.39 19.14
CA ARG A 266 -4.60 -2.30 20.20
C ARG A 266 -4.32 -1.18 21.20
N PHE A 267 -3.06 -1.02 21.62
CA PHE A 267 -2.66 0.03 22.55
C PHE A 267 -2.88 1.44 21.97
N GLY A 268 -2.51 1.65 20.69
CA GLY A 268 -2.73 2.92 20.02
C GLY A 268 -4.20 3.26 19.86
N GLN A 269 -5.04 2.28 19.47
CA GLN A 269 -6.49 2.45 19.37
C GLN A 269 -7.13 2.83 20.70
N ALA A 270 -6.73 2.20 21.80
CA ALA A 270 -7.23 2.52 23.15
C ALA A 270 -6.86 3.95 23.58
N GLN A 271 -5.65 4.42 23.24
CA GLN A 271 -5.25 5.80 23.53
C GLN A 271 -6.09 6.84 22.78
N ASP A 272 -6.38 6.58 21.51
CA ASP A 272 -7.18 7.50 20.68
C ASP A 272 -8.64 7.58 21.20
N GLN A 273 -9.24 6.46 21.64
CA GLN A 273 -10.56 6.43 22.26
C GLN A 273 -10.59 7.14 23.61
N GLY A 274 -9.57 6.98 24.45
CA GLY A 274 -9.45 7.66 25.74
C GLY A 274 -9.35 9.19 25.60
N ASN A 275 -8.65 9.68 24.58
CA ASN A 275 -8.53 11.11 24.30
C ASN A 275 -9.86 11.72 23.81
N VAL A 276 -10.68 10.97 23.07
CA VAL A 276 -12.00 11.42 22.61
C VAL A 276 -12.96 11.54 23.80
N SER A 277 -12.93 10.62 24.76
CA SER A 277 -13.80 10.66 25.95
C SER A 277 -13.45 11.82 26.90
N SER A 278 -12.18 12.17 27.04
CA SER A 278 -11.76 13.32 27.89
C SER A 278 -12.03 14.68 27.24
N ALA A 279 -12.03 14.78 25.92
CA ALA A 279 -12.40 15.99 25.20
C ALA A 279 -13.92 16.27 25.22
N GLY A 280 -14.75 15.22 25.28
CA GLY A 280 -16.20 15.34 25.37
C GLY A 280 -16.73 15.77 26.76
N LEU A 281 -15.96 15.55 27.81
CA LEU A 281 -16.35 15.93 29.18
C LEU A 281 -15.99 17.36 29.57
N GLY A 282 -15.31 18.10 28.70
CA GLY A 282 -14.84 19.46 28.98
C GLY A 282 -15.72 20.60 28.48
N MET A 283 -16.84 20.35 27.81
CA MET A 283 -17.66 21.41 27.19
C MET A 283 -19.03 21.69 27.84
N ASP A 284 -19.44 20.98 28.88
CA ASP A 284 -20.79 21.15 29.49
C ASP A 284 -20.83 21.89 30.85
N SER A 285 -19.80 22.66 31.21
CA SER A 285 -19.83 23.40 32.47
C SER A 285 -19.38 24.86 32.39
N LEU A 286 -19.94 25.64 31.45
CA LEU A 286 -19.85 27.12 31.47
C LEU A 286 -21.07 27.77 30.81
N HIS A 287 -22.28 27.47 31.31
CA HIS A 287 -23.42 28.39 31.19
C HIS A 287 -24.35 28.18 32.39
N THR A 288 -24.04 28.82 33.47
CA THR A 288 -25.01 29.50 34.40
C THR A 288 -24.19 30.24 35.44
N VAL A 289 -24.19 31.55 35.39
CA VAL A 289 -24.44 32.46 36.53
C VAL A 289 -24.25 33.91 36.03
N ARG A 290 -25.41 34.63 36.06
CA ARG A 290 -25.66 36.08 36.06
C ARG A 290 -25.47 36.88 34.80
#